data_d3943204a4c682e6197d0eea87674718
#
_entry.id   d3943204a4c682e6197d0eea87674718
#
_cell.length_a   1.000
_cell.length_b   1.000
_cell.length_c   1.000
_cell.angle_alpha   90.00
_cell.angle_beta   90.00
_cell.angle_gamma   90.00
#
_symmetry.space_group_name_H-M   'P 1'
#
loop_
_entity.id
_entity.type
_entity.pdbx_description
1 polymer ?
#
loop_
_entity_poly.entity_id
_entity_poly.type
_entity_poly.pdbx_seq_one_letter_code
_entity_poly.pdbx_strand_id
1 'polypeptide(L)'
;MIDITLENFQSELIDGSMTTPVLLDIWAEWCGPCKQLGPVLEKLEVEYAGRFTLAKLDADKVPQISEQLSQMFGVRSIPFCVMFKDGQPVDGFVGAIPADQIRTFLDKHVPPGGDEDAPPLDEQVSAQQALAEGDTEGALEKLQHAVATDPANDDARFDYVKLLLQEGRTDDAKVAFAPVIAKTSLVRRFDSLQRWMDAIDFAAPAAGTAPALADLDSRIAANKRDFDARFDRARLLMAARRWTDAMDELLDILMRDKSWNDDLARKTYIAILDIIEPPKVKVADGQIPPDDPTVATYRRRLSSVVLS
;
A
#
# COMPACT_ATOMS: atom_id res chain seq x y z
N MET A 1 -7.19 -24.93 -9.38
CA MET A 1 -8.07 -25.93 -8.69
C MET A 1 -8.29 -27.11 -9.62
N ILE A 2 -8.09 -28.37 -9.15
CA ILE A 2 -8.14 -29.62 -9.92
C ILE A 2 -9.12 -30.59 -9.25
N ASP A 3 -10.05 -31.18 -10.02
CA ASP A 3 -10.90 -32.25 -9.49
C ASP A 3 -10.19 -33.61 -9.61
N ILE A 4 -10.07 -34.33 -8.50
CA ILE A 4 -9.38 -35.62 -8.44
C ILE A 4 -10.35 -36.76 -8.69
N THR A 5 -9.94 -37.63 -9.60
CA THR A 5 -10.60 -38.89 -9.99
C THR A 5 -9.65 -40.07 -9.83
N LEU A 6 -10.14 -41.29 -9.97
CA LEU A 6 -9.25 -42.47 -10.03
C LEU A 6 -8.26 -42.45 -11.19
N GLU A 7 -8.62 -41.79 -12.28
CA GLU A 7 -7.82 -41.74 -13.51
C GLU A 7 -6.64 -40.77 -13.39
N ASN A 8 -6.85 -39.57 -12.73
CA ASN A 8 -5.84 -38.55 -12.63
C ASN A 8 -5.15 -38.46 -11.25
N PHE A 9 -5.53 -39.31 -10.30
CA PHE A 9 -4.96 -39.30 -8.95
C PHE A 9 -3.42 -39.41 -9.01
N GLN A 10 -2.89 -40.30 -9.82
CA GLN A 10 -1.44 -40.49 -9.91
C GLN A 10 -0.75 -39.26 -10.49
N SER A 11 -1.22 -38.76 -11.61
CA SER A 11 -0.55 -37.66 -12.34
C SER A 11 -0.73 -36.31 -11.61
N GLU A 12 -1.94 -36.00 -11.14
CA GLU A 12 -2.25 -34.66 -10.59
C GLU A 12 -1.87 -34.55 -9.10
N LEU A 13 -2.06 -35.60 -8.31
CA LEU A 13 -1.83 -35.55 -6.88
C LEU A 13 -0.43 -36.07 -6.52
N ILE A 14 -0.07 -37.27 -6.95
CA ILE A 14 1.22 -37.90 -6.58
C ILE A 14 2.37 -37.25 -7.35
N ASP A 15 2.34 -37.31 -8.69
CA ASP A 15 3.42 -36.77 -9.53
C ASP A 15 3.44 -35.24 -9.48
N GLY A 16 2.28 -34.59 -9.43
CA GLY A 16 2.15 -33.15 -9.28
C GLY A 16 2.79 -32.63 -7.99
N SER A 17 2.62 -33.34 -6.86
CA SER A 17 3.21 -32.95 -5.58
C SER A 17 4.73 -33.13 -5.48
N MET A 18 5.37 -33.74 -6.46
CA MET A 18 6.83 -33.81 -6.58
C MET A 18 7.48 -32.45 -6.90
N THR A 19 6.72 -31.56 -7.52
CA THR A 19 7.20 -30.22 -7.92
C THR A 19 6.57 -29.11 -7.11
N THR A 20 5.27 -29.20 -6.85
CA THR A 20 4.50 -28.17 -6.12
C THR A 20 3.62 -28.88 -5.08
N PRO A 21 3.66 -28.48 -3.79
CA PRO A 21 2.77 -29.04 -2.78
C PRO A 21 1.31 -28.99 -3.23
N VAL A 22 0.55 -30.06 -2.98
CA VAL A 22 -0.87 -30.15 -3.34
C VAL A 22 -1.72 -30.30 -2.08
N LEU A 23 -2.63 -29.36 -1.85
CA LEU A 23 -3.64 -29.48 -0.78
C LEU A 23 -4.88 -30.16 -1.35
N LEU A 24 -5.15 -31.37 -0.90
CA LEU A 24 -6.34 -32.13 -1.26
C LEU A 24 -7.48 -31.84 -0.29
N ASP A 25 -8.58 -31.26 -0.76
CA ASP A 25 -9.84 -31.05 -0.02
C ASP A 25 -10.78 -32.25 -0.28
N ILE A 26 -11.00 -33.08 0.73
CA ILE A 26 -11.95 -34.20 0.69
C ILE A 26 -13.31 -33.70 1.17
N TRP A 27 -14.26 -33.63 0.25
CA TRP A 27 -15.57 -33.04 0.46
C TRP A 27 -16.72 -33.91 -0.05
N ALA A 28 -17.96 -33.52 0.22
CA ALA A 28 -19.14 -34.11 -0.41
C ALA A 28 -20.26 -33.07 -0.59
N GLU A 29 -21.16 -33.32 -1.52
CA GLU A 29 -22.25 -32.38 -1.86
C GLU A 29 -23.21 -32.12 -0.69
N TRP A 30 -23.44 -33.08 0.15
CA TRP A 30 -24.30 -32.97 1.35
C TRP A 30 -23.61 -32.33 2.55
N CYS A 31 -22.31 -32.07 2.48
CA CYS A 31 -21.51 -31.56 3.60
C CYS A 31 -21.61 -30.03 3.70
N GLY A 32 -22.39 -29.53 4.64
CA GLY A 32 -22.56 -28.09 4.89
C GLY A 32 -21.23 -27.37 5.22
N PRO A 33 -20.42 -27.85 6.19
CA PRO A 33 -19.12 -27.25 6.50
C PRO A 33 -18.13 -27.23 5.33
N CYS A 34 -18.17 -28.24 4.44
CA CYS A 34 -17.33 -28.29 3.24
C CYS A 34 -17.65 -27.12 2.29
N LYS A 35 -18.93 -26.77 2.15
CA LYS A 35 -19.37 -25.63 1.33
C LYS A 35 -18.90 -24.27 1.86
N GLN A 36 -18.62 -24.18 3.16
CA GLN A 36 -18.04 -22.98 3.78
C GLN A 36 -16.52 -22.94 3.62
N LEU A 37 -15.85 -24.10 3.70
CA LEU A 37 -14.40 -24.20 3.58
C LEU A 37 -13.91 -23.98 2.14
N GLY A 38 -14.59 -24.54 1.14
CA GLY A 38 -14.19 -24.49 -0.26
C GLY A 38 -13.80 -23.09 -0.76
N PRO A 39 -14.68 -22.07 -0.64
CA PRO A 39 -14.35 -20.70 -1.03
C PRO A 39 -13.15 -20.09 -0.30
N VAL A 40 -12.90 -20.51 0.96
CA VAL A 40 -11.74 -20.06 1.73
C VAL A 40 -10.47 -20.65 1.15
N LEU A 41 -10.46 -21.94 0.82
CA LEU A 41 -9.31 -22.61 0.20
C LEU A 41 -9.01 -22.06 -1.20
N GLU A 42 -10.04 -21.79 -2.00
CA GLU A 42 -9.90 -21.19 -3.34
C GLU A 42 -9.28 -19.79 -3.25
N LYS A 43 -9.69 -19.00 -2.28
CA LYS A 43 -9.08 -17.68 -2.03
C LYS A 43 -7.62 -17.80 -1.60
N LEU A 44 -7.29 -18.79 -0.75
CA LEU A 44 -5.91 -19.03 -0.32
C LEU A 44 -5.04 -19.56 -1.46
N GLU A 45 -5.56 -20.40 -2.37
CA GLU A 45 -4.82 -20.83 -3.56
C GLU A 45 -4.38 -19.62 -4.41
N VAL A 46 -5.28 -18.65 -4.61
CA VAL A 46 -4.97 -17.40 -5.31
C VAL A 46 -3.95 -16.57 -4.52
N GLU A 47 -4.13 -16.44 -3.20
CA GLU A 47 -3.23 -15.67 -2.31
C GLU A 47 -1.80 -16.26 -2.29
N TYR A 48 -1.67 -17.57 -2.36
CA TYR A 48 -0.37 -18.26 -2.40
C TYR A 48 0.23 -18.39 -3.81
N ALA A 49 -0.43 -17.84 -4.85
CA ALA A 49 0.13 -17.60 -6.18
C ALA A 49 0.90 -18.79 -6.80
N GLY A 50 0.31 -19.98 -6.79
CA GLY A 50 0.90 -21.19 -7.39
C GLY A 50 1.94 -21.89 -6.54
N ARG A 51 2.24 -21.40 -5.31
CA ARG A 51 3.14 -22.08 -4.36
C ARG A 51 2.57 -23.39 -3.82
N PHE A 52 1.28 -23.59 -3.91
CA PHE A 52 0.60 -24.87 -3.78
C PHE A 52 -0.55 -24.95 -4.79
N THR A 53 -0.99 -26.16 -5.07
CA THR A 53 -2.16 -26.44 -5.91
C THR A 53 -3.30 -26.94 -5.05
N LEU A 54 -4.50 -26.38 -5.24
CA LEU A 54 -5.71 -26.91 -4.61
C LEU A 54 -6.33 -28.00 -5.46
N ALA A 55 -6.45 -29.20 -4.89
CA ALA A 55 -7.15 -30.33 -5.49
C ALA A 55 -8.40 -30.65 -4.66
N LYS A 56 -9.48 -31.06 -5.32
CA LYS A 56 -10.74 -31.44 -4.68
C LYS A 56 -11.08 -32.90 -4.99
N LEU A 57 -11.51 -33.64 -3.98
CA LEU A 57 -11.93 -35.03 -4.10
C LEU A 57 -13.33 -35.19 -3.49
N ASP A 58 -14.28 -35.53 -4.36
CA ASP A 58 -15.64 -35.87 -3.95
C ASP A 58 -15.62 -37.29 -3.32
N ALA A 59 -15.84 -37.36 -2.00
CA ALA A 59 -15.77 -38.63 -1.24
C ALA A 59 -16.82 -39.66 -1.67
N ASP A 60 -17.95 -39.22 -2.22
CA ASP A 60 -18.99 -40.10 -2.72
C ASP A 60 -18.66 -40.67 -4.12
N LYS A 61 -17.89 -39.92 -4.94
CA LYS A 61 -17.47 -40.35 -6.27
C LYS A 61 -16.20 -41.20 -6.25
N VAL A 62 -15.29 -40.92 -5.32
CA VAL A 62 -14.00 -41.61 -5.21
C VAL A 62 -13.78 -42.12 -3.78
N PRO A 63 -14.66 -43.00 -3.28
CA PRO A 63 -14.62 -43.49 -1.89
C PRO A 63 -13.31 -44.25 -1.56
N GLN A 64 -12.71 -44.94 -2.54
CA GLN A 64 -11.50 -45.75 -2.30
C GLN A 64 -10.33 -44.90 -1.81
N ILE A 65 -10.11 -43.73 -2.41
CA ILE A 65 -9.03 -42.80 -2.03
C ILE A 65 -9.39 -42.11 -0.72
N SER A 66 -10.62 -41.63 -0.60
CA SER A 66 -11.12 -40.97 0.60
C SER A 66 -11.00 -41.88 1.85
N GLU A 67 -11.42 -43.13 1.75
CA GLU A 67 -11.35 -44.10 2.83
C GLU A 67 -9.91 -44.45 3.21
N GLN A 68 -9.02 -44.64 2.21
CA GLN A 68 -7.62 -44.94 2.44
C GLN A 68 -6.92 -43.81 3.18
N LEU A 69 -7.13 -42.55 2.78
CA LEU A 69 -6.56 -41.39 3.46
C LEU A 69 -7.16 -41.22 4.84
N SER A 70 -8.46 -41.42 4.98
CA SER A 70 -9.16 -41.38 6.29
C SER A 70 -8.60 -42.40 7.29
N GLN A 71 -8.32 -43.61 6.81
CA GLN A 71 -7.72 -44.68 7.65
C GLN A 71 -6.27 -44.32 8.03
N MET A 72 -5.47 -43.78 7.06
CA MET A 72 -4.07 -43.42 7.30
C MET A 72 -3.94 -42.34 8.36
N PHE A 73 -4.81 -41.34 8.35
CA PHE A 73 -4.80 -40.20 9.29
C PHE A 73 -5.70 -40.42 10.53
N GLY A 74 -6.42 -41.53 10.61
CA GLY A 74 -7.35 -41.80 11.70
C GLY A 74 -8.57 -40.90 11.72
N VAL A 75 -8.95 -40.30 10.60
CA VAL A 75 -10.04 -39.32 10.45
C VAL A 75 -11.33 -40.06 10.06
N ARG A 76 -12.47 -39.57 10.57
CA ARG A 76 -13.80 -40.18 10.31
C ARG A 76 -14.86 -39.18 9.86
N SER A 77 -14.46 -37.97 9.51
CA SER A 77 -15.40 -36.89 9.14
C SER A 77 -14.81 -35.99 8.07
N ILE A 78 -15.67 -35.38 7.28
CA ILE A 78 -15.34 -34.33 6.30
C ILE A 78 -15.89 -32.98 6.81
N PRO A 79 -15.31 -31.83 6.34
CA PRO A 79 -14.18 -31.71 5.43
C PRO A 79 -12.89 -32.24 6.06
N PHE A 80 -12.06 -32.88 5.25
CA PHE A 80 -10.74 -33.31 5.63
C PHE A 80 -9.76 -32.89 4.56
N CYS A 81 -8.78 -32.04 4.91
CA CYS A 81 -7.75 -31.59 3.99
C CYS A 81 -6.44 -32.30 4.27
N VAL A 82 -5.75 -32.76 3.19
CA VAL A 82 -4.47 -33.47 3.26
C VAL A 82 -3.45 -32.78 2.38
N MET A 83 -2.29 -32.44 2.94
CA MET A 83 -1.16 -31.91 2.21
C MET A 83 -0.33 -33.05 1.63
N PHE A 84 -0.11 -33.00 0.32
CA PHE A 84 0.80 -33.86 -0.40
C PHE A 84 2.08 -33.10 -0.76
N LYS A 85 3.22 -33.72 -0.51
CA LYS A 85 4.53 -33.21 -0.84
C LYS A 85 5.47 -34.35 -1.17
N ASP A 86 6.31 -34.20 -2.18
CA ASP A 86 7.26 -35.23 -2.63
C ASP A 86 6.59 -36.59 -2.91
N GLY A 87 5.39 -36.56 -3.48
CA GLY A 87 4.60 -37.75 -3.82
C GLY A 87 3.92 -38.45 -2.64
N GLN A 88 3.92 -37.87 -1.43
CA GLN A 88 3.39 -38.48 -0.23
C GLN A 88 2.48 -37.53 0.58
N PRO A 89 1.44 -38.06 1.26
CA PRO A 89 0.67 -37.29 2.22
C PRO A 89 1.52 -37.05 3.49
N VAL A 90 1.74 -35.77 3.83
CA VAL A 90 2.66 -35.35 4.92
C VAL A 90 1.96 -34.82 6.16
N ASP A 91 0.80 -34.17 6.00
CA ASP A 91 0.04 -33.58 7.13
C ASP A 91 -1.42 -33.38 6.70
N GLY A 92 -2.31 -33.05 7.66
CA GLY A 92 -3.71 -32.79 7.36
C GLY A 92 -4.47 -32.15 8.51
N PHE A 93 -5.61 -31.56 8.19
CA PHE A 93 -6.52 -31.01 9.20
C PHE A 93 -7.98 -31.37 8.90
N VAL A 94 -8.80 -31.39 9.94
CA VAL A 94 -10.20 -31.79 9.87
C VAL A 94 -11.11 -30.63 10.24
N GLY A 95 -12.22 -30.50 9.51
CA GLY A 95 -13.26 -29.50 9.77
C GLY A 95 -13.00 -28.16 9.08
N ALA A 96 -14.02 -27.31 9.09
CA ALA A 96 -13.92 -25.94 8.58
C ALA A 96 -13.26 -25.06 9.65
N ILE A 97 -11.92 -24.96 9.58
CA ILE A 97 -11.14 -24.11 10.48
C ILE A 97 -10.98 -22.68 9.91
N PRO A 98 -10.72 -21.66 10.77
CA PRO A 98 -10.50 -20.28 10.31
C PRO A 98 -9.33 -20.14 9.34
N ALA A 99 -9.42 -19.15 8.42
CA ALA A 99 -8.41 -18.89 7.39
C ALA A 99 -6.99 -18.72 7.96
N ASP A 100 -6.83 -18.07 9.11
CA ASP A 100 -5.52 -17.87 9.75
C ASP A 100 -4.87 -19.17 10.22
N GLN A 101 -5.67 -20.14 10.67
CA GLN A 101 -5.17 -21.47 11.01
C GLN A 101 -4.77 -22.25 9.75
N ILE A 102 -5.51 -22.07 8.65
CA ILE A 102 -5.16 -22.68 7.35
C ILE A 102 -3.85 -22.08 6.84
N ARG A 103 -3.65 -20.75 6.94
CA ARG A 103 -2.36 -20.11 6.59
C ARG A 103 -1.22 -20.67 7.42
N THR A 104 -1.38 -20.78 8.74
CA THR A 104 -0.38 -21.39 9.62
C THR A 104 -0.05 -22.82 9.23
N PHE A 105 -1.03 -23.60 8.76
CA PHE A 105 -0.84 -24.95 8.24
C PHE A 105 -0.09 -24.92 6.90
N LEU A 106 -0.50 -24.07 5.95
CA LEU A 106 0.14 -23.92 4.65
C LEU A 106 1.61 -23.50 4.79
N ASP A 107 1.92 -22.52 5.63
CA ASP A 107 3.27 -22.00 5.84
C ASP A 107 4.29 -23.03 6.36
N LYS A 108 3.81 -24.15 6.93
CA LYS A 108 4.69 -25.28 7.33
C LYS A 108 5.15 -26.13 6.13
N HIS A 109 4.33 -26.21 5.10
CA HIS A 109 4.48 -27.19 4.03
C HIS A 109 4.79 -26.58 2.66
N VAL A 110 4.27 -25.38 2.45
CA VAL A 110 4.48 -24.60 1.21
C VAL A 110 5.81 -23.87 1.31
N PRO A 111 6.64 -23.85 0.26
CA PRO A 111 7.87 -23.06 0.26
C PRO A 111 7.57 -21.61 0.66
N PRO A 112 8.41 -20.99 1.50
CA PRO A 112 8.28 -19.56 1.75
C PRO A 112 8.27 -18.87 0.39
N GLY A 113 7.31 -17.96 0.18
CA GLY A 113 7.31 -17.14 -1.01
C GLY A 113 8.65 -16.40 -1.04
N GLY A 114 9.46 -16.68 -2.05
CA GLY A 114 10.44 -15.69 -2.44
C GLY A 114 9.65 -14.47 -2.87
N ASP A 115 10.14 -13.28 -2.59
CA ASP A 115 9.46 -12.01 -2.93
C ASP A 115 9.11 -11.86 -4.44
N GLU A 116 9.46 -12.85 -5.28
CA GLU A 116 9.27 -12.85 -6.73
C GLU A 116 7.98 -13.53 -7.24
N ASP A 117 7.26 -14.35 -6.42
CA ASP A 117 6.10 -15.16 -6.86
C ASP A 117 4.79 -14.93 -6.10
N ALA A 118 4.73 -13.99 -5.17
CA ALA A 118 3.45 -13.51 -4.67
C ALA A 118 2.72 -12.80 -5.83
N PRO A 119 1.37 -12.96 -5.99
CA PRO A 119 0.64 -11.99 -6.80
C PRO A 119 1.02 -10.63 -6.22
N PRO A 120 1.39 -9.65 -7.05
CA PRO A 120 1.85 -8.40 -6.53
C PRO A 120 0.75 -7.88 -5.57
N LEU A 121 0.94 -8.08 -4.27
CA LEU A 121 0.42 -7.15 -3.30
C LEU A 121 0.82 -5.83 -3.91
N ASP A 122 -0.17 -5.02 -4.27
CA ASP A 122 0.06 -3.69 -4.78
C ASP A 122 1.28 -3.17 -4.01
N GLU A 123 2.45 -3.08 -4.69
CA GLU A 123 3.75 -2.84 -4.03
C GLU A 123 3.65 -1.57 -3.19
N GLN A 124 2.71 -0.71 -3.56
CA GLN A 124 2.34 0.46 -2.80
C GLN A 124 1.70 0.08 -1.45
N VAL A 125 0.86 -0.96 -1.40
CA VAL A 125 0.28 -1.48 -0.14
C VAL A 125 1.37 -2.11 0.72
N SER A 126 2.28 -2.87 0.10
CA SER A 126 3.43 -3.47 0.79
C SER A 126 4.40 -2.43 1.34
N ALA A 127 4.61 -1.33 0.60
CA ALA A 127 5.41 -0.19 1.06
C ALA A 127 4.74 0.53 2.24
N GLN A 128 3.42 0.71 2.21
CA GLN A 128 2.68 1.30 3.33
C GLN A 128 2.75 0.45 4.60
N GLN A 129 2.73 -0.88 4.45
CA GLN A 129 2.92 -1.80 5.57
C GLN A 129 4.34 -1.69 6.15
N ALA A 130 5.37 -1.69 5.30
CA ALA A 130 6.76 -1.50 5.73
C ALA A 130 6.94 -0.18 6.51
N LEU A 131 6.33 0.92 6.04
CA LEU A 131 6.32 2.20 6.76
C LEU A 131 5.63 2.11 8.12
N ALA A 132 4.54 1.38 8.24
CA ALA A 132 3.83 1.18 9.50
C ALA A 132 4.66 0.36 10.50
N GLU A 133 5.53 -0.52 10.02
CA GLU A 133 6.49 -1.32 10.80
C GLU A 133 7.80 -0.56 11.09
N GLY A 134 7.97 0.65 10.53
CA GLY A 134 9.17 1.47 10.69
C GLY A 134 10.32 1.11 9.75
N ASP A 135 10.08 0.26 8.77
CA ASP A 135 11.05 -0.13 7.73
C ASP A 135 10.99 0.83 6.54
N THR A 136 11.65 1.98 6.68
CA THR A 136 11.66 3.03 5.64
C THR A 136 12.45 2.61 4.40
N GLU A 137 13.58 1.89 4.56
CA GLU A 137 14.38 1.43 3.42
C GLU A 137 13.63 0.35 2.63
N GLY A 138 13.00 -0.63 3.28
CA GLY A 138 12.17 -1.62 2.62
C GLY A 138 10.97 -0.98 1.90
N ALA A 139 10.38 0.08 2.44
CA ALA A 139 9.34 0.84 1.77
C ALA A 139 9.86 1.56 0.51
N LEU A 140 11.05 2.16 0.58
CA LEU A 140 11.70 2.81 -0.58
C LEU A 140 12.01 1.81 -1.70
N GLU A 141 12.53 0.62 -1.36
CA GLU A 141 12.80 -0.45 -2.34
C GLU A 141 11.52 -0.89 -3.06
N LYS A 142 10.44 -1.13 -2.30
CA LYS A 142 9.14 -1.52 -2.86
C LYS A 142 8.55 -0.46 -3.78
N LEU A 143 8.57 0.83 -3.37
CA LEU A 143 8.09 1.93 -4.21
C LEU A 143 8.95 2.13 -5.45
N GLN A 144 10.28 1.97 -5.33
CA GLN A 144 11.20 2.03 -6.48
C GLN A 144 10.88 0.93 -7.49
N HIS A 145 10.65 -0.30 -7.01
CA HIS A 145 10.29 -1.42 -7.86
C HIS A 145 8.92 -1.20 -8.53
N ALA A 146 7.90 -0.74 -7.79
CA ALA A 146 6.60 -0.39 -8.34
C ALA A 146 6.69 0.61 -9.49
N VAL A 147 7.51 1.66 -9.33
CA VAL A 147 7.73 2.69 -10.36
C VAL A 147 8.54 2.16 -11.54
N ALA A 148 9.44 1.21 -11.34
CA ALA A 148 10.23 0.58 -12.40
C ALA A 148 9.37 -0.40 -13.22
N THR A 149 8.49 -1.16 -12.57
CA THR A 149 7.60 -2.14 -13.18
C THR A 149 6.45 -1.48 -13.94
N ASP A 150 5.84 -0.44 -13.36
CA ASP A 150 4.79 0.38 -13.99
C ASP A 150 5.16 1.86 -13.94
N PRO A 151 5.88 2.39 -14.94
CA PRO A 151 6.22 3.80 -15.03
C PRO A 151 5.03 4.76 -15.15
N ALA A 152 3.83 4.24 -15.47
CA ALA A 152 2.60 5.00 -15.55
C ALA A 152 1.85 5.10 -14.21
N ASN A 153 2.26 4.36 -13.19
CA ASN A 153 1.71 4.43 -11.85
C ASN A 153 2.09 5.75 -11.16
N ASP A 154 1.29 6.77 -11.39
CA ASP A 154 1.51 8.11 -10.86
C ASP A 154 1.37 8.16 -9.32
N ASP A 155 0.58 7.27 -8.72
CA ASP A 155 0.41 7.20 -7.26
C ASP A 155 1.65 6.61 -6.57
N ALA A 156 2.17 5.48 -7.07
CA ALA A 156 3.42 4.91 -6.56
C ALA A 156 4.59 5.89 -6.70
N ARG A 157 4.68 6.60 -7.84
CA ARG A 157 5.71 7.61 -8.06
C ARG A 157 5.59 8.78 -7.10
N PHE A 158 4.38 9.24 -6.83
CA PHE A 158 4.15 10.30 -5.85
C PHE A 158 4.63 9.87 -4.46
N ASP A 159 4.24 8.67 -4.02
CA ASP A 159 4.61 8.15 -2.70
C ASP A 159 6.13 7.92 -2.62
N TYR A 160 6.78 7.42 -3.68
CA TYR A 160 8.22 7.25 -3.75
C TYR A 160 8.98 8.58 -3.60
N VAL A 161 8.64 9.58 -4.41
CA VAL A 161 9.28 10.90 -4.36
C VAL A 161 9.03 11.58 -3.01
N LYS A 162 7.79 11.50 -2.50
CA LYS A 162 7.42 12.02 -1.17
C LYS A 162 8.29 11.41 -0.08
N LEU A 163 8.47 10.10 -0.07
CA LEU A 163 9.26 9.41 0.93
C LEU A 163 10.75 9.79 0.84
N LEU A 164 11.32 9.87 -0.36
CA LEU A 164 12.70 10.37 -0.56
C LEU A 164 12.90 11.78 0.02
N LEU A 165 11.94 12.68 -0.19
CA LEU A 165 11.98 14.03 0.39
C LEU A 165 11.86 14.01 1.90
N GLN A 166 11.06 13.10 2.47
CA GLN A 166 10.94 12.91 3.92
C GLN A 166 12.24 12.41 4.55
N GLU A 167 12.99 11.58 3.85
CA GLU A 167 14.30 11.09 4.26
C GLU A 167 15.45 12.08 3.96
N GLY A 168 15.16 13.25 3.38
CA GLY A 168 16.16 14.25 3.02
C GLY A 168 16.99 13.88 1.80
N ARG A 169 16.61 12.85 1.06
CA ARG A 169 17.26 12.38 -0.18
C ARG A 169 16.80 13.21 -1.37
N THR A 170 17.05 14.52 -1.32
CA THR A 170 16.50 15.50 -2.27
C THR A 170 17.01 15.26 -3.70
N ASP A 171 18.25 14.87 -3.89
CA ASP A 171 18.81 14.63 -5.23
C ASP A 171 18.17 13.37 -5.85
N ASP A 172 18.00 12.30 -5.08
CA ASP A 172 17.31 11.09 -5.52
C ASP A 172 15.83 11.38 -5.84
N ALA A 173 15.18 12.20 -5.04
CA ALA A 173 13.81 12.65 -5.27
C ALA A 173 13.67 13.40 -6.62
N LYS A 174 14.60 14.29 -6.94
CA LYS A 174 14.64 15.00 -8.23
C LYS A 174 14.83 14.04 -9.41
N VAL A 175 15.69 13.05 -9.28
CA VAL A 175 15.88 12.01 -10.30
C VAL A 175 14.62 11.20 -10.50
N ALA A 176 13.99 10.75 -9.42
CA ALA A 176 12.73 9.97 -9.45
C ALA A 176 11.55 10.78 -10.02
N PHE A 177 11.56 12.11 -9.82
CA PHE A 177 10.51 13.02 -10.29
C PHE A 177 10.69 13.45 -11.77
N ALA A 178 11.90 13.47 -12.29
CA ALA A 178 12.21 13.97 -13.63
C ALA A 178 11.31 13.42 -14.76
N PRO A 179 10.94 12.11 -14.79
CA PRO A 179 10.06 11.57 -15.84
C PRO A 179 8.65 12.17 -15.87
N VAL A 180 8.18 12.76 -14.78
CA VAL A 180 6.81 13.29 -14.63
C VAL A 180 6.75 14.81 -14.53
N ILE A 181 7.88 15.51 -14.69
CA ILE A 181 7.94 16.97 -14.58
C ILE A 181 6.98 17.69 -15.55
N ALA A 182 6.77 17.13 -16.74
CA ALA A 182 5.81 17.68 -17.70
C ALA A 182 4.34 17.50 -17.27
N LYS A 183 4.07 16.61 -16.33
CA LYS A 183 2.72 16.35 -15.80
C LYS A 183 2.33 17.30 -14.65
N THR A 184 3.23 18.13 -14.13
CA THR A 184 2.96 19.01 -12.98
C THR A 184 1.78 19.96 -13.21
N SER A 185 1.59 20.44 -14.44
CA SER A 185 0.46 21.30 -14.79
C SER A 185 -0.88 20.54 -14.86
N LEU A 186 -0.86 19.23 -14.99
CA LEU A 186 -2.04 18.38 -15.17
C LEU A 186 -2.40 17.58 -13.91
N VAL A 187 -1.40 17.16 -13.15
CA VAL A 187 -1.54 16.31 -11.97
C VAL A 187 -1.19 17.10 -10.71
N ARG A 188 -2.22 17.49 -9.96
CA ARG A 188 -2.08 18.33 -8.76
C ARG A 188 -1.05 17.78 -7.75
N ARG A 189 -1.01 16.47 -7.52
CA ARG A 189 -0.07 15.84 -6.58
C ARG A 189 1.39 16.03 -7.03
N PHE A 190 1.67 16.07 -8.33
CA PHE A 190 3.02 16.38 -8.83
C PHE A 190 3.37 17.87 -8.70
N ASP A 191 2.42 18.78 -8.89
CA ASP A 191 2.61 20.20 -8.56
C ASP A 191 2.95 20.38 -7.07
N SER A 192 2.31 19.60 -6.20
CA SER A 192 2.58 19.64 -4.76
C SER A 192 4.02 19.23 -4.41
N LEU A 193 4.54 18.17 -5.02
CA LEU A 193 5.94 17.76 -4.86
C LEU A 193 6.92 18.78 -5.43
N GLN A 194 6.62 19.34 -6.61
CA GLN A 194 7.45 20.38 -7.23
C GLN A 194 7.59 21.58 -6.29
N ARG A 195 6.48 22.07 -5.72
CA ARG A 195 6.49 23.19 -4.76
C ARG A 195 7.30 22.88 -3.51
N TRP A 196 7.28 21.66 -3.04
CA TRP A 196 8.11 21.26 -1.90
C TRP A 196 9.60 21.25 -2.26
N MET A 197 9.96 20.67 -3.40
CA MET A 197 11.36 20.71 -3.89
C MET A 197 11.83 22.17 -4.12
N ASP A 198 11.00 23.02 -4.72
CA ASP A 198 11.30 24.44 -4.91
C ASP A 198 11.50 25.18 -3.57
N ALA A 199 10.75 24.79 -2.53
CA ALA A 199 10.92 25.34 -1.19
C ALA A 199 12.24 24.88 -0.54
N ILE A 200 12.61 23.60 -0.72
CA ILE A 200 13.91 23.06 -0.27
C ILE A 200 15.06 23.77 -0.97
N ASP A 201 14.99 23.93 -2.29
CA ASP A 201 16.01 24.63 -3.07
C ASP A 201 16.14 26.10 -2.68
N PHE A 202 15.02 26.77 -2.42
CA PHE A 202 15.00 28.13 -1.91
C PHE A 202 15.70 28.28 -0.55
N ALA A 203 15.50 27.29 0.34
CA ALA A 203 16.10 27.28 1.66
C ALA A 203 17.57 26.84 1.69
N ALA A 204 18.08 26.28 0.58
CA ALA A 204 19.43 25.72 0.53
C ALA A 204 20.51 26.82 0.68
N PRO A 205 21.53 26.64 1.54
CA PRO A 205 22.58 27.63 1.76
C PRO A 205 23.38 27.99 0.50
N ALA A 206 23.48 27.06 -0.43
CA ALA A 206 24.21 27.24 -1.71
C ALA A 206 23.54 28.27 -2.65
N ALA A 207 22.25 28.55 -2.49
CA ALA A 207 21.54 29.54 -3.30
C ALA A 207 21.88 30.99 -2.88
N GLY A 208 22.43 31.20 -1.69
CA GLY A 208 22.87 32.52 -1.19
C GLY A 208 21.77 33.58 -1.10
N THR A 209 20.53 33.24 -1.39
CA THR A 209 19.39 34.13 -1.59
C THR A 209 18.28 33.96 -0.57
N ALA A 210 18.31 32.91 0.25
CA ALA A 210 17.29 32.71 1.26
C ALA A 210 17.44 33.76 2.37
N PRO A 211 16.42 34.62 2.62
CA PRO A 211 16.47 35.56 3.71
C PRO A 211 16.46 34.82 5.05
N ALA A 212 17.10 35.39 6.07
CA ALA A 212 16.97 34.83 7.41
C ALA A 212 15.53 34.96 7.92
N LEU A 213 15.03 33.96 8.66
CA LEU A 213 13.67 34.03 9.25
C LEU A 213 13.46 35.32 10.05
N ALA A 214 14.48 35.77 10.79
CA ALA A 214 14.41 37.00 11.59
C ALA A 214 14.18 38.27 10.73
N ASP A 215 14.75 38.30 9.52
CA ASP A 215 14.56 39.43 8.58
C ASP A 215 13.12 39.44 8.05
N LEU A 216 12.59 38.25 7.71
CA LEU A 216 11.21 38.11 7.28
C LEU A 216 10.23 38.49 8.41
N ASP A 217 10.48 38.03 9.64
CA ASP A 217 9.69 38.38 10.82
C ASP A 217 9.67 39.90 11.02
N SER A 218 10.82 40.57 10.84
CA SER A 218 10.94 42.03 10.95
C SER A 218 10.14 42.76 9.87
N ARG A 219 10.21 42.32 8.62
CA ARG A 219 9.45 42.84 7.49
C ARG A 219 7.94 42.68 7.71
N ILE A 220 7.49 41.50 8.15
CA ILE A 220 6.09 41.19 8.42
C ILE A 220 5.58 42.01 9.61
N ALA A 221 6.42 42.22 10.65
CA ALA A 221 6.07 43.05 11.78
C ALA A 221 5.86 44.52 11.35
N ALA A 222 6.72 45.04 10.51
CA ALA A 222 6.62 46.41 9.99
C ALA A 222 5.45 46.58 9.00
N ASN A 223 5.19 45.57 8.15
CA ASN A 223 4.08 45.62 7.20
C ASN A 223 3.37 44.25 7.13
N LYS A 224 2.18 44.17 7.72
CA LYS A 224 1.34 42.94 7.74
C LYS A 224 0.89 42.51 6.33
N ARG A 225 0.99 43.37 5.33
CA ARG A 225 0.68 43.08 3.90
C ARG A 225 1.93 42.89 3.06
N ASP A 226 3.10 42.68 3.65
CA ASP A 226 4.27 42.20 2.92
C ASP A 226 4.07 40.73 2.57
N PHE A 227 3.28 40.48 1.52
CA PHE A 227 2.90 39.13 1.12
C PHE A 227 4.08 38.34 0.56
N ASP A 228 5.06 39.01 -0.04
CA ASP A 228 6.29 38.37 -0.50
C ASP A 228 7.09 37.84 0.70
N ALA A 229 7.26 38.63 1.76
CA ALA A 229 7.95 38.19 2.96
C ALA A 229 7.20 37.04 3.67
N ARG A 230 5.85 37.08 3.70
CA ARG A 230 5.04 35.98 4.23
C ARG A 230 5.17 34.71 3.41
N PHE A 231 5.16 34.82 2.10
CA PHE A 231 5.31 33.68 1.20
C PHE A 231 6.70 33.05 1.30
N ASP A 232 7.75 33.87 1.33
CA ASP A 232 9.13 33.40 1.54
C ASP A 232 9.28 32.71 2.91
N ARG A 233 8.64 33.26 3.96
CA ARG A 233 8.57 32.62 5.27
C ARG A 233 7.87 31.26 5.20
N ALA A 234 6.74 31.17 4.50
CA ALA A 234 6.03 29.91 4.29
C ALA A 234 6.89 28.87 3.57
N ARG A 235 7.68 29.28 2.55
CA ARG A 235 8.62 28.38 1.85
C ARG A 235 9.71 27.85 2.78
N LEU A 236 10.31 28.69 3.61
CA LEU A 236 11.30 28.24 4.62
C LEU A 236 10.69 27.25 5.63
N LEU A 237 9.44 27.51 6.04
CA LEU A 237 8.70 26.61 6.94
C LEU A 237 8.36 25.27 6.25
N MET A 238 8.01 25.27 4.96
CA MET A 238 7.80 24.05 4.16
C MET A 238 9.08 23.24 4.05
N ALA A 239 10.22 23.88 3.74
CA ALA A 239 11.51 23.20 3.67
C ALA A 239 11.89 22.56 5.03
N ALA A 240 11.55 23.22 6.13
CA ALA A 240 11.74 22.71 7.50
C ALA A 240 10.63 21.73 7.94
N ARG A 241 9.69 21.35 7.08
CA ARG A 241 8.53 20.49 7.36
C ARG A 241 7.61 20.99 8.48
N ARG A 242 7.62 22.30 8.73
CA ARG A 242 6.72 22.99 9.67
C ARG A 242 5.41 23.32 8.94
N TRP A 243 4.67 22.28 8.59
CA TRP A 243 3.52 22.36 7.66
C TRP A 243 2.40 23.26 8.15
N THR A 244 2.02 23.13 9.41
CA THR A 244 0.96 23.94 10.03
C THR A 244 1.33 25.40 10.06
N ASP A 245 2.56 25.72 10.43
CA ASP A 245 3.04 27.09 10.47
C ASP A 245 3.10 27.72 9.07
N ALA A 246 3.51 26.94 8.07
CA ALA A 246 3.51 27.36 6.66
C ALA A 246 2.07 27.66 6.19
N MET A 247 1.12 26.78 6.51
CA MET A 247 -0.28 26.99 6.16
C MET A 247 -0.88 28.20 6.87
N ASP A 248 -0.49 28.50 8.10
CA ASP A 248 -0.95 29.68 8.82
C ASP A 248 -0.48 30.99 8.15
N GLU A 249 0.76 31.05 7.67
CA GLU A 249 1.25 32.21 6.88
C GLU A 249 0.49 32.38 5.55
N LEU A 250 0.22 31.26 4.86
CA LEU A 250 -0.53 31.30 3.62
C LEU A 250 -1.99 31.72 3.85
N LEU A 251 -2.62 31.32 4.95
CA LEU A 251 -3.96 31.80 5.33
C LEU A 251 -3.96 33.31 5.62
N ASP A 252 -2.91 33.82 6.25
CA ASP A 252 -2.76 35.23 6.50
C ASP A 252 -2.69 36.07 5.22
N ILE A 253 -2.10 35.54 4.15
CA ILE A 253 -2.15 36.14 2.81
C ILE A 253 -3.58 36.08 2.29
N LEU A 254 -4.20 34.92 2.25
CA LEU A 254 -5.52 34.67 1.68
C LEU A 254 -6.64 35.47 2.35
N MET A 255 -6.56 35.69 3.67
CA MET A 255 -7.51 36.56 4.38
C MET A 255 -7.46 38.02 3.92
N ARG A 256 -6.36 38.47 3.33
CA ARG A 256 -6.16 39.87 2.90
C ARG A 256 -6.21 40.06 1.40
N ASP A 257 -5.79 39.08 0.65
CA ASP A 257 -5.83 39.01 -0.81
C ASP A 257 -5.91 37.56 -1.29
N LYS A 258 -7.10 37.13 -1.69
CA LYS A 258 -7.38 35.76 -2.14
C LYS A 258 -6.73 35.42 -3.46
N SER A 259 -6.49 36.39 -4.32
CA SER A 259 -5.95 36.25 -5.68
C SER A 259 -4.48 36.63 -5.81
N TRP A 260 -3.82 36.90 -4.67
CA TRP A 260 -2.42 37.31 -4.69
C TRP A 260 -1.56 36.39 -5.55
N ASN A 261 -0.81 36.99 -6.48
CA ASN A 261 0.13 36.33 -7.37
C ASN A 261 -0.49 35.08 -8.06
N ASP A 262 -1.59 35.29 -8.78
CA ASP A 262 -2.32 34.24 -9.51
C ASP A 262 -2.70 33.03 -8.62
N ASP A 263 -3.26 33.32 -7.46
CA ASP A 263 -3.66 32.29 -6.48
C ASP A 263 -2.48 31.48 -5.88
N LEU A 264 -1.27 31.99 -5.94
CA LEU A 264 -0.07 31.24 -5.53
C LEU A 264 -0.15 30.78 -4.06
N ALA A 265 -0.64 31.63 -3.16
CA ALA A 265 -0.81 31.24 -1.76
C ALA A 265 -1.82 30.08 -1.60
N ARG A 266 -2.94 30.10 -2.32
CA ARG A 266 -3.96 29.04 -2.29
C ARG A 266 -3.43 27.73 -2.90
N LYS A 267 -2.74 27.81 -4.06
CA LYS A 267 -2.14 26.65 -4.71
C LYS A 267 -1.11 25.98 -3.78
N THR A 268 -0.26 26.78 -3.13
CA THR A 268 0.76 26.28 -2.20
C THR A 268 0.14 25.69 -0.93
N TYR A 269 -0.94 26.29 -0.41
CA TYR A 269 -1.67 25.76 0.72
C TYR A 269 -2.28 24.36 0.40
N ILE A 270 -2.90 24.22 -0.75
CA ILE A 270 -3.46 22.93 -1.21
C ILE A 270 -2.34 21.91 -1.40
N ALA A 271 -1.18 22.34 -1.91
CA ALA A 271 -0.02 21.47 -2.08
C ALA A 271 0.46 20.90 -0.74
N ILE A 272 0.50 21.72 0.32
CA ILE A 272 0.83 21.24 1.67
C ILE A 272 -0.18 20.20 2.14
N LEU A 273 -1.48 20.43 1.94
CA LEU A 273 -2.51 19.45 2.31
C LEU A 273 -2.32 18.11 1.59
N ASP A 274 -1.99 18.11 0.28
CA ASP A 274 -1.72 16.89 -0.48
C ASP A 274 -0.47 16.14 0.05
N ILE A 275 0.55 16.88 0.49
CA ILE A 275 1.79 16.31 1.04
C ILE A 275 1.56 15.67 2.40
N ILE A 276 0.82 16.33 3.29
CA ILE A 276 0.61 15.84 4.66
C ILE A 276 -0.55 14.84 4.77
N GLU A 277 -1.37 14.70 3.73
CA GLU A 277 -2.44 13.70 3.73
C GLU A 277 -1.85 12.29 3.84
N PRO A 278 -2.26 11.51 4.86
CA PRO A 278 -1.80 10.15 4.99
C PRO A 278 -2.35 9.28 3.85
N PRO A 279 -1.71 8.15 3.53
CA PRO A 279 -2.24 7.18 2.59
C PRO A 279 -3.66 6.75 2.98
N LYS A 280 -4.53 6.58 1.99
CA LYS A 280 -5.90 6.12 2.24
C LYS A 280 -5.88 4.68 2.72
N VAL A 281 -6.29 4.47 3.96
CA VAL A 281 -6.48 3.12 4.50
C VAL A 281 -7.67 2.47 3.78
N LYS A 282 -7.47 1.27 3.21
CA LYS A 282 -8.58 0.46 2.69
C LYS A 282 -9.43 0.01 3.88
N VAL A 283 -10.66 0.49 3.96
CA VAL A 283 -11.66 0.07 4.95
C VAL A 283 -12.66 -0.87 4.28
N ALA A 284 -13.42 -1.64 5.07
CA ALA A 284 -14.45 -2.53 4.56
C ALA A 284 -15.50 -1.78 3.73
N ASP A 285 -16.11 -2.46 2.76
CA ASP A 285 -17.14 -1.88 1.90
C ASP A 285 -18.24 -1.20 2.72
N GLY A 286 -18.49 0.08 2.41
CA GLY A 286 -19.48 0.91 3.11
C GLY A 286 -18.96 1.70 4.30
N GLN A 287 -17.69 1.58 4.67
CA GLN A 287 -17.04 2.42 5.68
C GLN A 287 -16.27 3.58 5.03
N ILE A 288 -16.35 4.76 5.64
CA ILE A 288 -15.54 5.92 5.24
C ILE A 288 -14.30 5.93 6.13
N PRO A 289 -13.07 5.94 5.56
CA PRO A 289 -11.86 6.08 6.37
C PRO A 289 -11.92 7.37 7.19
N PRO A 290 -11.43 7.36 8.43
CA PRO A 290 -11.36 8.58 9.23
C PRO A 290 -10.39 9.58 8.57
N ASP A 291 -10.84 10.84 8.45
CA ASP A 291 -9.96 11.93 8.00
C ASP A 291 -8.88 12.20 9.06
N ASP A 292 -7.66 12.52 8.61
CA ASP A 292 -6.63 13.04 9.50
C ASP A 292 -7.12 14.36 10.16
N PRO A 293 -7.06 14.47 11.48
CA PRO A 293 -7.60 15.65 12.19
C PRO A 293 -6.96 16.97 11.77
N THR A 294 -5.65 16.96 11.44
CA THR A 294 -4.92 18.16 11.00
C THR A 294 -5.38 18.54 9.60
N VAL A 295 -5.40 17.60 8.68
CA VAL A 295 -5.87 17.82 7.30
C VAL A 295 -7.31 18.32 7.29
N ALA A 296 -8.22 17.68 8.04
CA ALA A 296 -9.61 18.09 8.15
C ALA A 296 -9.77 19.52 8.73
N THR A 297 -8.95 19.87 9.71
CA THR A 297 -8.97 21.21 10.32
C THR A 297 -8.52 22.26 9.32
N TYR A 298 -7.40 22.04 8.64
CA TYR A 298 -6.85 23.02 7.71
C TYR A 298 -7.66 23.12 6.41
N ARG A 299 -8.32 22.04 5.96
CA ARG A 299 -9.34 22.09 4.88
C ARG A 299 -10.51 23.00 5.25
N ARG A 300 -11.05 22.89 6.46
CA ARG A 300 -12.14 23.76 6.94
C ARG A 300 -11.71 25.22 7.05
N ARG A 301 -10.50 25.49 7.54
CA ARG A 301 -9.96 26.86 7.64
C ARG A 301 -9.83 27.49 6.24
N LEU A 302 -9.29 26.75 5.26
CA LEU A 302 -9.22 27.22 3.86
C LEU A 302 -10.61 27.54 3.31
N SER A 303 -11.55 26.60 3.45
CA SER A 303 -12.92 26.81 2.97
C SER A 303 -13.58 28.04 3.59
N SER A 304 -13.38 28.27 4.88
CA SER A 304 -13.90 29.44 5.58
C SER A 304 -13.34 30.76 5.03
N VAL A 305 -12.05 30.78 4.68
CA VAL A 305 -11.40 31.98 4.12
C VAL A 305 -11.78 32.20 2.66
N VAL A 306 -11.90 31.14 1.87
CA VAL A 306 -12.21 31.27 0.42
C VAL A 306 -13.67 31.65 0.20
N LEU A 307 -14.60 31.16 1.02
CA LEU A 307 -16.05 31.41 0.90
C LEU A 307 -16.54 32.69 1.59
N SER A 308 -15.72 33.30 2.44
CA SER A 308 -16.02 34.61 3.07
C SER A 308 -15.65 35.76 2.13
#